data_3d9ea6f136ef18a6c4de84a6b592c258
#
_entry.id   3d9ea6f136ef18a6c4de84a6b592c258
#
_cell.length_a   1.000
_cell.length_b   1.000
_cell.length_c   1.000
_cell.angle_alpha   90.00
_cell.angle_beta   90.00
_cell.angle_gamma   90.00
#
_symmetry.space_group_name_H-M   'P 1'
#
loop_
_entity.id
_entity.type
_entity.pdbx_description
1 polymer ?
#
loop_
_entity_poly.entity_id
_entity_poly.type
_entity_poly.pdbx_seq_one_letter_code
_entity_poly.pdbx_strand_id
1 'polypeptide(L)'
;MAEKVKLIDVSKCTGCRGCQLACKQWNQQKAMQTENYGTYQNPPDLQYNTWTLIRFQEVAEKDKVKWLFRKDGCMHCTNAACVKVCPSGALHYTDFGTVAINHSVCIGCKECVSACPFNIPRYDRVTDKVYKCDLCLSRLEADLLPACAKACPTGAITFGDKAAMIKKAYARVKELGGDANVYGDKFVGGTHVIYVLQEHPKVYQELPYKPSVPFSVIVWKDILKPLSLLAAGGVVAGSFLHYILHGPKLPDEPGQGKGGE
;
A
#
# COMPACT_ATOMS: atom_id res chain seq x y z
N MET A 1 19.93 4.16 -0.20
CA MET A 1 20.09 2.97 0.68
C MET A 1 19.67 1.72 -0.07
N ALA A 2 20.11 0.52 0.34
CA ALA A 2 19.64 -0.73 -0.30
C ALA A 2 18.16 -0.99 0.05
N GLU A 3 17.38 -1.45 -0.93
CA GLU A 3 15.98 -1.84 -0.72
C GLU A 3 15.88 -2.97 0.33
N LYS A 4 15.03 -2.79 1.30
CA LYS A 4 14.78 -3.76 2.38
C LYS A 4 13.42 -4.44 2.20
N VAL A 5 13.36 -5.71 2.52
CA VAL A 5 12.14 -6.51 2.40
C VAL A 5 11.91 -7.41 3.61
N LYS A 6 10.65 -7.67 3.88
CA LYS A 6 10.19 -8.65 4.85
C LYS A 6 9.84 -9.94 4.13
N LEU A 7 10.48 -11.03 4.49
CA LEU A 7 10.17 -12.38 4.01
C LEU A 7 9.32 -13.09 5.05
N ILE A 8 8.20 -13.66 4.64
CA ILE A 8 7.27 -14.41 5.46
C ILE A 8 7.19 -15.85 4.94
N ASP A 9 7.77 -16.77 5.66
CA ASP A 9 7.68 -18.21 5.40
C ASP A 9 6.43 -18.78 6.09
N VAL A 10 5.37 -18.96 5.33
CA VAL A 10 4.08 -19.46 5.84
C VAL A 10 4.22 -20.86 6.44
N SER A 11 5.17 -21.67 5.93
CA SER A 11 5.41 -23.03 6.43
C SER A 11 5.90 -23.09 7.89
N LYS A 12 6.47 -21.98 8.38
CA LYS A 12 6.96 -21.85 9.76
C LYS A 12 5.98 -21.13 10.69
N CYS A 13 4.87 -20.63 10.15
CA CYS A 13 3.91 -19.88 10.93
C CYS A 13 3.04 -20.83 11.77
N THR A 14 2.96 -20.57 13.07
CA THR A 14 2.16 -21.36 14.04
C THR A 14 0.85 -20.65 14.41
N GLY A 15 0.50 -19.54 13.77
CA GLY A 15 -0.72 -18.80 14.08
C GLY A 15 -0.71 -18.10 15.46
N CYS A 16 0.43 -17.95 16.11
CA CYS A 16 0.53 -17.45 17.50
C CYS A 16 0.13 -15.98 17.70
N ARG A 17 -0.11 -15.21 16.62
CA ARG A 17 -0.46 -13.78 16.63
C ARG A 17 0.55 -12.84 17.29
N GLY A 18 1.73 -13.30 17.68
CA GLY A 18 2.78 -12.46 18.28
C GLY A 18 3.15 -11.26 17.42
N CYS A 19 3.21 -11.41 16.09
CA CYS A 19 3.46 -10.32 15.15
C CYS A 19 2.32 -9.27 15.10
N GLN A 20 1.07 -9.70 15.28
CA GLN A 20 -0.10 -8.83 15.36
C GLN A 20 -0.08 -7.99 16.64
N LEU A 21 0.19 -8.62 17.78
CA LEU A 21 0.29 -7.96 19.08
C LEU A 21 1.47 -6.97 19.11
N ALA A 22 2.65 -7.40 18.64
CA ALA A 22 3.83 -6.53 18.59
C ALA A 22 3.62 -5.30 17.69
N CYS A 23 2.90 -5.44 16.56
CA CYS A 23 2.53 -4.31 15.71
C CYS A 23 1.61 -3.34 16.46
N LYS A 24 0.59 -3.86 17.14
CA LYS A 24 -0.34 -3.05 17.94
C LYS A 24 0.38 -2.26 19.04
N GLN A 25 1.22 -2.94 19.80
CA GLN A 25 1.94 -2.35 20.92
C GLN A 25 2.94 -1.29 20.46
N TRP A 26 3.75 -1.59 19.43
CA TRP A 26 4.72 -0.64 18.90
C TRP A 26 4.09 0.65 18.38
N ASN A 27 2.97 0.52 17.64
CA ASN A 27 2.27 1.66 17.06
C ASN A 27 1.21 2.26 18.01
N GLN A 28 1.17 1.87 19.30
CA GLN A 28 0.24 2.37 20.31
C GLN A 28 -1.24 2.29 19.85
N GLN A 29 -1.57 1.26 19.09
CA GLN A 29 -2.93 1.06 18.56
C GLN A 29 -3.86 0.61 19.68
N LYS A 30 -4.97 1.31 19.83
CA LYS A 30 -5.98 1.01 20.85
C LYS A 30 -6.51 -0.42 20.70
N ALA A 31 -6.86 -1.04 21.80
CA ALA A 31 -7.58 -2.31 21.80
C ALA A 31 -8.93 -2.17 21.07
N MET A 32 -9.37 -3.26 20.50
CA MET A 32 -10.71 -3.37 19.91
C MET A 32 -11.59 -4.18 20.84
N GLN A 33 -12.84 -3.79 20.96
CA GLN A 33 -13.85 -4.71 21.46
C GLN A 33 -14.18 -5.69 20.34
N THR A 34 -13.99 -6.97 20.62
CA THR A 34 -14.26 -8.06 19.68
C THR A 34 -15.08 -9.11 20.39
N GLU A 35 -15.93 -9.78 19.62
CA GLU A 35 -16.74 -10.89 20.10
C GLU A 35 -16.19 -12.20 19.53
N ASN A 36 -16.61 -13.31 20.10
CA ASN A 36 -16.33 -14.62 19.52
C ASN A 36 -17.36 -14.89 18.41
N TYR A 37 -16.90 -14.93 17.17
CA TYR A 37 -17.72 -15.19 15.98
C TYR A 37 -17.83 -16.68 15.63
N GLY A 38 -17.47 -17.57 16.52
CA GLY A 38 -17.46 -19.02 16.26
C GLY A 38 -16.32 -19.47 15.35
N THR A 39 -15.29 -18.64 15.19
CA THR A 39 -14.11 -18.94 14.37
C THR A 39 -12.83 -18.47 15.07
N TYR A 40 -11.71 -19.05 14.69
CA TYR A 40 -10.37 -18.57 15.17
C TYR A 40 -10.01 -17.20 14.62
N GLN A 41 -10.68 -16.73 13.57
CA GLN A 41 -10.41 -15.40 12.98
C GLN A 41 -10.97 -14.30 13.87
N ASN A 42 -10.09 -13.57 14.55
CA ASN A 42 -10.46 -12.43 15.38
C ASN A 42 -9.31 -11.41 15.47
N PRO A 43 -9.51 -10.16 15.07
CA PRO A 43 -10.70 -9.61 14.41
C PRO A 43 -10.95 -10.24 13.03
N PRO A 44 -12.15 -10.09 12.44
CA PRO A 44 -12.47 -10.70 11.15
C PRO A 44 -11.65 -10.14 10.00
N ASP A 45 -11.23 -8.86 10.07
CA ASP A 45 -10.43 -8.22 9.04
C ASP A 45 -9.47 -7.16 9.62
N LEU A 46 -8.58 -6.64 8.77
CA LEU A 46 -7.75 -5.48 9.07
C LEU A 46 -8.61 -4.27 9.44
N GLN A 47 -8.10 -3.43 10.34
CA GLN A 47 -8.79 -2.24 10.82
C GLN A 47 -7.81 -1.06 10.86
N TYR A 48 -8.33 0.16 11.01
CA TYR A 48 -7.50 1.37 11.16
C TYR A 48 -6.52 1.26 12.34
N ASN A 49 -6.85 0.47 13.35
CA ASN A 49 -6.04 0.18 14.54
C ASN A 49 -5.56 -1.29 14.61
N THR A 50 -5.60 -2.04 13.51
CA THR A 50 -5.08 -3.40 13.39
C THR A 50 -4.47 -3.58 12.00
N TRP A 51 -3.20 -3.19 11.86
CA TRP A 51 -2.50 -3.14 10.56
C TRP A 51 -1.86 -4.47 10.16
N THR A 52 -1.87 -5.41 11.07
CA THR A 52 -1.34 -6.77 10.87
C THR A 52 -2.31 -7.77 11.46
N LEU A 53 -2.65 -8.78 10.70
CA LEU A 53 -3.59 -9.83 11.06
C LEU A 53 -3.01 -11.19 10.68
N ILE A 54 -3.30 -12.23 11.45
CA ILE A 54 -3.07 -13.61 11.02
C ILE A 54 -4.40 -14.16 10.50
N ARG A 55 -4.41 -14.57 9.23
CA ARG A 55 -5.53 -15.29 8.62
C ARG A 55 -5.42 -16.75 8.99
N PHE A 56 -6.50 -17.29 9.51
CA PHE A 56 -6.69 -18.70 9.84
C PHE A 56 -7.57 -19.31 8.77
N GLN A 57 -7.08 -20.34 8.11
CA GLN A 57 -7.81 -21.00 7.05
C GLN A 57 -7.69 -22.51 7.19
N GLU A 58 -8.82 -23.19 7.13
CA GLU A 58 -8.91 -24.63 7.05
C GLU A 58 -9.13 -25.05 5.61
N VAL A 59 -8.33 -26.00 5.15
CA VAL A 59 -8.44 -26.58 3.81
C VAL A 59 -8.64 -28.07 3.95
N ALA A 60 -9.74 -28.58 3.41
CA ALA A 60 -9.99 -30.01 3.37
C ALA A 60 -9.05 -30.67 2.35
N GLU A 61 -8.33 -31.69 2.79
CA GLU A 61 -7.44 -32.50 1.96
C GLU A 61 -7.76 -33.98 2.20
N LYS A 62 -8.63 -34.57 1.32
CA LYS A 62 -9.15 -35.93 1.48
C LYS A 62 -9.76 -36.14 2.88
N ASP A 63 -9.08 -36.95 3.72
CA ASP A 63 -9.55 -37.30 5.07
C ASP A 63 -8.92 -36.44 6.19
N LYS A 64 -8.24 -35.35 5.83
CA LYS A 64 -7.52 -34.47 6.76
C LYS A 64 -7.90 -33.03 6.56
N VAL A 65 -7.80 -32.23 7.61
CA VAL A 65 -7.89 -30.79 7.55
C VAL A 65 -6.49 -30.20 7.69
N LYS A 66 -6.08 -29.40 6.71
CA LYS A 66 -4.83 -28.64 6.72
C LYS A 66 -5.12 -27.23 7.19
N TRP A 67 -4.38 -26.78 8.18
CA TRP A 67 -4.42 -25.41 8.65
C TRP A 67 -3.38 -24.56 7.94
N LEU A 68 -3.83 -23.45 7.38
CA LEU A 68 -2.95 -22.45 6.77
C LEU A 68 -3.02 -21.15 7.59
N PHE A 69 -1.86 -20.67 8.00
CA PHE A 69 -1.71 -19.43 8.75
C PHE A 69 -0.94 -18.42 7.90
N ARG A 70 -1.60 -17.35 7.48
CA ARG A 70 -0.97 -16.30 6.68
C ARG A 70 -1.03 -14.97 7.41
N LYS A 71 0.14 -14.35 7.61
CA LYS A 71 0.19 -12.97 8.07
C LYS A 71 -0.34 -12.06 6.97
N ASP A 72 -1.38 -11.30 7.25
CA ASP A 72 -1.95 -10.30 6.36
C ASP A 72 -1.52 -8.88 6.75
N GLY A 73 -1.37 -7.99 5.77
CA GLY A 73 -0.96 -6.61 5.94
C GLY A 73 -0.40 -6.01 4.66
N CYS A 74 0.09 -4.77 4.72
CA CYS A 74 0.58 -4.06 3.56
C CYS A 74 1.73 -4.80 2.87
N MET A 75 1.66 -4.88 1.53
CA MET A 75 2.67 -5.51 0.68
C MET A 75 3.81 -4.56 0.31
N HIS A 76 3.64 -3.24 0.52
CA HIS A 76 4.63 -2.22 0.16
C HIS A 76 5.10 -2.37 -1.30
N CYS A 77 4.16 -2.20 -2.23
CA CYS A 77 4.37 -2.37 -3.66
C CYS A 77 5.41 -1.39 -4.20
N THR A 78 6.27 -1.83 -5.13
CA THR A 78 7.18 -0.95 -5.87
C THR A 78 6.39 -0.04 -6.81
N ASN A 79 5.35 -0.56 -7.49
CA ASN A 79 4.38 0.24 -8.24
C ASN A 79 3.09 0.37 -7.43
N ALA A 80 3.09 1.27 -6.44
CA ALA A 80 2.01 1.41 -5.46
C ALA A 80 0.86 2.26 -5.99
N ALA A 81 -0.29 1.64 -6.28
CA ALA A 81 -1.51 2.33 -6.68
C ALA A 81 -1.94 3.39 -5.63
N CYS A 82 -1.81 3.07 -4.34
CA CYS A 82 -2.17 3.99 -3.26
C CYS A 82 -1.31 5.27 -3.23
N VAL A 83 -0.04 5.20 -3.63
CA VAL A 83 0.82 6.39 -3.80
C VAL A 83 0.39 7.19 -5.02
N LYS A 84 0.11 6.50 -6.14
CA LYS A 84 -0.32 7.16 -7.38
C LYS A 84 -1.61 7.96 -7.23
N VAL A 85 -2.59 7.46 -6.50
CA VAL A 85 -3.89 8.13 -6.36
C VAL A 85 -3.93 9.17 -5.24
N CYS A 86 -2.93 9.25 -4.37
CA CYS A 86 -2.96 10.17 -3.24
C CYS A 86 -2.81 11.63 -3.72
N PRO A 87 -3.86 12.47 -3.60
CA PRO A 87 -3.78 13.85 -4.11
C PRO A 87 -2.93 14.76 -3.24
N SER A 88 -2.88 14.49 -1.92
CA SER A 88 -2.10 15.28 -0.96
C SER A 88 -0.65 14.80 -0.79
N GLY A 89 -0.24 13.70 -1.46
CA GLY A 89 1.09 13.10 -1.27
C GLY A 89 1.31 12.47 0.11
N ALA A 90 0.25 12.27 0.90
CA ALA A 90 0.36 11.64 2.22
C ALA A 90 0.99 10.24 2.15
N LEU A 91 0.64 9.46 1.11
CA LEU A 91 1.28 8.19 0.81
C LEU A 91 2.49 8.43 -0.08
N HIS A 92 3.66 7.98 0.36
CA HIS A 92 4.93 8.22 -0.33
C HIS A 92 5.88 7.02 -0.17
N TYR A 93 6.89 6.96 -1.03
CA TYR A 93 7.97 5.99 -0.91
C TYR A 93 9.02 6.50 0.09
N THR A 94 9.57 5.58 0.86
CA THR A 94 10.69 5.82 1.77
C THR A 94 12.03 5.48 1.11
N ASP A 95 13.14 5.87 1.72
CA ASP A 95 14.49 5.53 1.26
C ASP A 95 14.78 4.02 1.26
N PHE A 96 13.97 3.24 1.98
CA PHE A 96 14.02 1.76 1.98
C PHE A 96 13.21 1.12 0.84
N GLY A 97 12.59 1.93 -0.03
CA GLY A 97 11.68 1.48 -1.10
C GLY A 97 10.27 1.12 -0.63
N THR A 98 9.98 1.26 0.65
CA THR A 98 8.67 0.91 1.23
C THR A 98 7.68 2.07 1.14
N VAL A 99 6.40 1.82 1.38
CA VAL A 99 5.36 2.86 1.32
C VAL A 99 4.95 3.26 2.73
N ALA A 100 5.21 4.51 3.10
CA ALA A 100 4.76 5.12 4.35
C ALA A 100 3.55 6.03 4.14
N ILE A 101 2.99 6.53 5.25
CA ILE A 101 1.91 7.51 5.25
C ILE A 101 2.25 8.64 6.23
N ASN A 102 2.15 9.88 5.75
CA ASN A 102 2.20 11.06 6.58
C ASN A 102 0.79 11.52 6.95
N HIS A 103 0.39 11.28 8.19
CA HIS A 103 -0.95 11.63 8.67
C HIS A 103 -1.19 13.14 8.78
N SER A 104 -0.15 13.99 8.85
CA SER A 104 -0.33 15.45 8.96
C SER A 104 -0.96 16.04 7.69
N VAL A 105 -0.67 15.46 6.52
CA VAL A 105 -1.19 15.91 5.21
C VAL A 105 -2.26 14.99 4.62
N CYS A 106 -2.65 13.91 5.31
CA CYS A 106 -3.74 13.05 4.88
C CYS A 106 -5.08 13.78 5.01
N ILE A 107 -5.87 13.81 3.95
CA ILE A 107 -7.19 14.47 3.88
C ILE A 107 -8.38 13.50 3.94
N GLY A 108 -8.15 12.22 4.23
CA GLY A 108 -9.22 11.23 4.37
C GLY A 108 -10.01 10.88 3.09
N CYS A 109 -9.55 11.24 1.90
CA CYS A 109 -10.30 11.07 0.64
C CYS A 109 -10.61 9.63 0.24
N LYS A 110 -10.02 8.62 0.88
CA LYS A 110 -10.23 7.18 0.67
C LYS A 110 -9.82 6.62 -0.70
N GLU A 111 -9.27 7.42 -1.60
CA GLU A 111 -8.83 6.95 -2.93
C GLU A 111 -7.84 5.76 -2.84
N CYS A 112 -6.96 5.79 -1.83
CA CYS A 112 -6.02 4.70 -1.60
C CYS A 112 -6.68 3.41 -1.08
N VAL A 113 -7.87 3.48 -0.51
CA VAL A 113 -8.64 2.30 -0.06
C VAL A 113 -9.18 1.57 -1.28
N SER A 114 -9.82 2.30 -2.20
CA SER A 114 -10.40 1.74 -3.43
C SER A 114 -9.35 1.28 -4.44
N ALA A 115 -8.21 1.99 -4.51
CA ALA A 115 -7.17 1.69 -5.49
C ALA A 115 -6.25 0.52 -5.09
N CYS A 116 -6.25 0.07 -3.82
CA CYS A 116 -5.34 -0.97 -3.36
C CYS A 116 -5.74 -2.37 -3.84
N PRO A 117 -4.94 -3.05 -4.70
CA PRO A 117 -5.30 -4.37 -5.21
C PRO A 117 -5.25 -5.48 -4.14
N PHE A 118 -4.72 -5.17 -2.95
CA PHE A 118 -4.65 -6.07 -1.80
C PHE A 118 -5.67 -5.71 -0.71
N ASN A 119 -6.51 -4.71 -0.92
CA ASN A 119 -7.52 -4.25 0.04
C ASN A 119 -6.93 -4.00 1.45
N ILE A 120 -5.83 -3.22 1.56
CA ILE A 120 -5.12 -3.05 2.83
C ILE A 120 -5.46 -1.76 3.58
N PRO A 121 -5.46 -0.55 2.97
CA PRO A 121 -5.68 0.67 3.72
C PRO A 121 -7.06 0.67 4.39
N ARG A 122 -7.13 1.14 5.63
CA ARG A 122 -8.37 1.26 6.39
C ARG A 122 -8.59 2.70 6.85
N TYR A 123 -9.81 3.16 6.68
CA TYR A 123 -10.21 4.51 7.05
C TYR A 123 -10.79 4.52 8.47
N ASP A 124 -10.37 5.51 9.25
CA ASP A 124 -10.93 5.82 10.57
C ASP A 124 -11.85 7.02 10.48
N ARG A 125 -13.10 6.84 10.87
CA ARG A 125 -14.14 7.88 10.84
C ARG A 125 -13.93 8.95 11.90
N VAL A 126 -13.24 8.61 13.00
CA VAL A 126 -13.03 9.54 14.13
C VAL A 126 -11.94 10.55 13.81
N THR A 127 -10.82 10.07 13.25
CA THR A 127 -9.70 10.95 12.89
C THR A 127 -9.77 11.48 11.45
N ASP A 128 -10.74 11.01 10.66
CA ASP A 128 -10.87 11.29 9.22
C ASP A 128 -9.59 11.03 8.42
N LYS A 129 -8.90 9.93 8.74
CA LYS A 129 -7.62 9.55 8.14
C LYS A 129 -7.57 8.08 7.77
N VAL A 130 -6.64 7.76 6.87
CA VAL A 130 -6.40 6.38 6.45
C VAL A 130 -5.16 5.83 7.15
N TYR A 131 -5.23 4.56 7.53
CA TYR A 131 -4.18 3.85 8.25
C TYR A 131 -3.79 2.56 7.53
N LYS A 132 -2.52 2.21 7.60
CA LYS A 132 -1.94 0.95 7.13
C LYS A 132 -0.57 0.71 7.78
N CYS A 133 -0.02 -0.50 7.62
CA CYS A 133 1.37 -0.77 7.99
C CYS A 133 2.34 0.16 7.23
N ASP A 134 3.30 0.76 7.93
CA ASP A 134 4.38 1.60 7.41
C ASP A 134 5.74 0.87 7.34
N LEU A 135 5.74 -0.45 7.58
CA LEU A 135 6.90 -1.32 7.78
C LEU A 135 7.75 -0.95 9.01
N CYS A 136 7.15 -0.28 9.99
CA CYS A 136 7.84 0.26 11.16
C CYS A 136 8.98 1.23 10.79
N LEU A 137 8.70 2.24 9.94
CA LEU A 137 9.68 3.18 9.40
C LEU A 137 10.62 3.72 10.48
N SER A 138 10.07 4.19 11.61
CA SER A 138 10.87 4.72 12.74
C SER A 138 11.86 3.70 13.33
N ARG A 139 11.56 2.40 13.24
CA ARG A 139 12.51 1.35 13.65
C ARG A 139 13.61 1.16 12.60
N LEU A 140 13.23 1.20 11.32
CA LEU A 140 14.20 1.06 10.22
C LEU A 140 15.21 2.21 10.20
N GLU A 141 14.75 3.43 10.46
CA GLU A 141 15.60 4.63 10.61
C GLU A 141 16.56 4.52 11.79
N ALA A 142 16.19 3.77 12.82
CA ALA A 142 17.03 3.45 13.98
C ALA A 142 17.82 2.13 13.82
N ASP A 143 17.92 1.59 12.59
CA ASP A 143 18.57 0.30 12.28
C ASP A 143 18.03 -0.89 13.09
N LEU A 144 16.75 -0.85 13.46
CA LEU A 144 16.08 -1.91 14.20
C LEU A 144 15.16 -2.73 13.29
N LEU A 145 15.03 -4.02 13.59
CA LEU A 145 14.09 -4.90 12.90
C LEU A 145 12.64 -4.43 13.09
N PRO A 146 11.76 -4.57 12.08
CA PRO A 146 10.32 -4.37 12.26
C PRO A 146 9.78 -5.15 13.46
N ALA A 147 8.86 -4.55 14.23
CA ALA A 147 8.34 -5.15 15.46
C ALA A 147 7.80 -6.58 15.25
N CYS A 148 7.09 -6.80 14.15
CA CYS A 148 6.55 -8.11 13.80
C CYS A 148 7.63 -9.16 13.49
N ALA A 149 8.76 -8.77 12.92
CA ALA A 149 9.90 -9.67 12.67
C ALA A 149 10.64 -9.98 13.97
N LYS A 150 10.87 -8.97 14.82
CA LYS A 150 11.51 -9.14 16.13
C LYS A 150 10.73 -10.09 17.04
N ALA A 151 9.39 -10.03 16.98
CA ALA A 151 8.51 -10.81 17.87
C ALA A 151 8.15 -12.21 17.33
N CYS A 152 8.64 -12.61 16.15
CA CYS A 152 8.28 -13.91 15.57
C CYS A 152 9.09 -15.06 16.21
N PRO A 153 8.48 -15.94 17.04
CA PRO A 153 9.25 -16.94 17.79
C PRO A 153 9.78 -18.06 16.90
N THR A 154 9.11 -18.35 15.78
CA THR A 154 9.50 -19.44 14.86
C THR A 154 10.45 -18.98 13.75
N GLY A 155 10.78 -17.67 13.69
CA GLY A 155 11.52 -17.09 12.57
C GLY A 155 10.79 -17.17 11.23
N ALA A 156 9.47 -17.34 11.25
CA ALA A 156 8.64 -17.29 10.04
C ALA A 156 8.72 -15.92 9.35
N ILE A 157 8.93 -14.84 10.12
CA ILE A 157 9.12 -13.50 9.60
C ILE A 157 10.58 -13.10 9.73
N THR A 158 11.25 -12.89 8.60
CA THR A 158 12.63 -12.38 8.53
C THR A 158 12.67 -11.07 7.75
N PHE A 159 13.72 -10.27 7.95
CA PHE A 159 13.87 -8.97 7.34
C PHE A 159 15.34 -8.76 6.91
N GLY A 160 15.56 -8.14 5.75
CA GLY A 160 16.90 -7.91 5.24
C GLY A 160 16.89 -7.35 3.82
N ASP A 161 18.05 -7.39 3.16
CA ASP A 161 18.20 -6.90 1.79
C ASP A 161 17.34 -7.68 0.81
N LYS A 162 16.68 -6.99 -0.11
CA LYS A 162 15.71 -7.54 -1.05
C LYS A 162 16.27 -8.71 -1.85
N ALA A 163 17.45 -8.57 -2.42
CA ALA A 163 18.08 -9.62 -3.22
C ALA A 163 18.36 -10.89 -2.38
N ALA A 164 18.90 -10.71 -1.17
CA ALA A 164 19.20 -11.82 -0.26
C ALA A 164 17.92 -12.56 0.18
N MET A 165 16.86 -11.82 0.51
CA MET A 165 15.59 -12.39 0.94
C MET A 165 14.86 -13.11 -0.20
N ILE A 166 14.90 -12.57 -1.42
CA ILE A 166 14.33 -13.25 -2.61
C ILE A 166 15.10 -14.56 -2.88
N LYS A 167 16.43 -14.55 -2.84
CA LYS A 167 17.24 -15.77 -2.97
C LYS A 167 16.86 -16.81 -1.92
N LYS A 168 16.71 -16.38 -0.66
CA LYS A 168 16.27 -17.24 0.45
C LYS A 168 14.87 -17.80 0.22
N ALA A 169 13.93 -17.00 -0.32
CA ALA A 169 12.57 -17.43 -0.63
C ALA A 169 12.56 -18.55 -1.66
N TYR A 170 13.28 -18.38 -2.78
CA TYR A 170 13.34 -19.40 -3.82
C TYR A 170 14.05 -20.69 -3.37
N ALA A 171 15.11 -20.57 -2.56
CA ALA A 171 15.75 -21.75 -1.94
C ALA A 171 14.76 -22.52 -1.07
N ARG A 172 13.98 -21.80 -0.25
CA ARG A 172 12.99 -22.40 0.63
C ARG A 172 11.86 -23.10 -0.13
N VAL A 173 11.37 -22.50 -1.22
CA VAL A 173 10.37 -23.14 -2.09
C VAL A 173 10.90 -24.44 -2.67
N LYS A 174 12.17 -24.47 -3.10
CA LYS A 174 12.81 -25.69 -3.61
C LYS A 174 12.88 -26.79 -2.54
N GLU A 175 13.16 -26.44 -1.29
CA GLU A 175 13.16 -27.38 -0.16
C GLU A 175 11.78 -27.93 0.16
N LEU A 176 10.73 -27.10 0.07
CA LEU A 176 9.35 -27.49 0.36
C LEU A 176 8.78 -28.40 -0.73
N GLY A 177 9.14 -28.16 -1.99
CA GLY A 177 8.58 -28.91 -3.14
C GLY A 177 7.08 -28.70 -3.34
N GLY A 178 6.45 -29.60 -4.10
CA GLY A 178 5.00 -29.58 -4.35
C GLY A 178 4.51 -28.27 -4.97
N ASP A 179 3.40 -27.74 -4.47
CA ASP A 179 2.77 -26.50 -4.93
C ASP A 179 3.34 -25.24 -4.28
N ALA A 180 4.42 -25.37 -3.49
CA ALA A 180 5.06 -24.24 -2.84
C ALA A 180 5.57 -23.22 -3.87
N ASN A 181 5.40 -21.94 -3.55
CA ASN A 181 5.86 -20.88 -4.46
C ASN A 181 6.18 -19.57 -3.74
N VAL A 182 6.92 -18.69 -4.45
CA VAL A 182 7.20 -17.33 -4.02
C VAL A 182 6.09 -16.42 -4.51
N TYR A 183 5.58 -15.56 -3.61
CA TYR A 183 4.57 -14.58 -3.94
C TYR A 183 4.99 -13.18 -3.52
N GLY A 184 4.75 -12.19 -4.39
CA GLY A 184 5.04 -10.78 -4.14
C GLY A 184 6.28 -10.25 -4.87
N ASP A 185 7.07 -11.11 -5.49
CA ASP A 185 8.29 -10.74 -6.23
C ASP A 185 8.03 -10.16 -7.63
N LYS A 186 6.90 -10.51 -8.28
CA LYS A 186 6.62 -10.21 -9.70
C LYS A 186 5.48 -9.20 -9.93
N PHE A 187 4.46 -9.16 -9.06
CA PHE A 187 3.27 -8.33 -9.28
C PHE A 187 3.49 -6.90 -8.80
N VAL A 188 2.81 -5.94 -9.39
CA VAL A 188 2.86 -4.50 -9.06
C VAL A 188 4.29 -3.96 -8.95
N GLY A 189 5.17 -4.40 -9.88
CA GLY A 189 6.60 -4.05 -9.91
C GLY A 189 7.45 -4.75 -8.85
N GLY A 190 6.93 -5.81 -8.23
CA GLY A 190 7.46 -6.43 -7.03
C GLY A 190 6.96 -5.74 -5.77
N THR A 191 7.16 -6.38 -4.62
CA THR A 191 6.75 -5.84 -3.32
C THR A 191 7.89 -5.93 -2.31
N HIS A 192 7.75 -5.20 -1.19
CA HIS A 192 8.70 -5.27 -0.08
C HIS A 192 8.21 -6.19 1.05
N VAL A 193 7.21 -7.03 0.73
CA VAL A 193 6.77 -8.17 1.54
C VAL A 193 6.66 -9.38 0.62
N ILE A 194 7.51 -10.35 0.84
CA ILE A 194 7.58 -11.58 0.05
C ILE A 194 7.06 -12.74 0.89
N TYR A 195 6.25 -13.60 0.30
CA TYR A 195 5.82 -14.84 0.93
C TYR A 195 6.48 -16.05 0.30
N VAL A 196 6.83 -17.00 1.13
CA VAL A 196 6.99 -18.42 0.77
C VAL A 196 5.68 -19.09 1.17
N LEU A 197 4.88 -19.43 0.17
CA LEU A 197 3.61 -20.14 0.33
C LEU A 197 3.82 -21.64 0.23
N GLN A 198 3.09 -22.43 1.03
CA GLN A 198 3.10 -23.90 0.97
C GLN A 198 2.22 -24.45 -0.16
N GLU A 199 1.17 -23.68 -0.50
CA GLU A 199 0.17 -24.03 -1.48
C GLU A 199 0.12 -22.99 -2.60
N HIS A 200 -0.55 -23.34 -3.68
CA HIS A 200 -0.80 -22.40 -4.76
C HIS A 200 -1.54 -21.15 -4.25
N PRO A 201 -1.19 -19.91 -4.67
CA PRO A 201 -1.77 -18.67 -4.15
C PRO A 201 -3.29 -18.61 -4.16
N LYS A 202 -3.95 -19.30 -5.09
CA LYS A 202 -5.42 -19.36 -5.17
C LYS A 202 -6.09 -20.06 -3.99
N VAL A 203 -5.35 -20.89 -3.27
CA VAL A 203 -5.86 -21.58 -2.08
C VAL A 203 -6.04 -20.62 -0.92
N TYR A 204 -5.20 -19.56 -0.84
CA TYR A 204 -5.24 -18.61 0.26
C TYR A 204 -6.37 -17.59 0.09
N GLN A 205 -7.30 -17.58 1.03
CA GLN A 205 -8.38 -16.60 1.08
C GLN A 205 -7.82 -15.18 1.15
N GLU A 206 -8.48 -14.25 0.45
CA GLU A 206 -8.13 -12.83 0.42
C GLU A 206 -6.68 -12.53 -0.04
N LEU A 207 -6.03 -13.48 -0.70
CA LEU A 207 -4.76 -13.24 -1.38
C LEU A 207 -5.00 -13.13 -2.89
N PRO A 208 -4.92 -11.94 -3.49
CA PRO A 208 -5.15 -11.77 -4.93
C PRO A 208 -4.16 -12.60 -5.75
N TYR A 209 -4.66 -13.40 -6.69
CA TYR A 209 -3.79 -14.30 -7.47
C TYR A 209 -2.80 -13.55 -8.38
N LYS A 210 -3.24 -12.50 -9.05
CA LYS A 210 -2.43 -11.64 -9.94
C LYS A 210 -2.80 -10.17 -9.71
N PRO A 211 -2.40 -9.58 -8.58
CA PRO A 211 -2.73 -8.20 -8.30
C PRO A 211 -2.07 -7.27 -9.32
N SER A 212 -2.82 -6.29 -9.81
CA SER A 212 -2.34 -5.25 -10.71
C SER A 212 -2.83 -3.87 -10.25
N VAL A 213 -2.13 -2.83 -10.67
CA VAL A 213 -2.62 -1.47 -10.50
C VAL A 213 -3.90 -1.32 -11.33
N PRO A 214 -5.02 -0.81 -10.77
CA PRO A 214 -6.24 -0.62 -11.53
C PRO A 214 -6.02 0.23 -12.79
N PHE A 215 -6.59 -0.19 -13.90
CA PHE A 215 -6.41 0.49 -15.20
C PHE A 215 -6.85 1.96 -15.14
N SER A 216 -7.92 2.27 -14.42
CA SER A 216 -8.40 3.63 -14.20
C SER A 216 -7.34 4.54 -13.56
N VAL A 217 -6.54 4.01 -12.62
CA VAL A 217 -5.44 4.74 -11.97
C VAL A 217 -4.33 5.06 -12.97
N ILE A 218 -3.99 4.11 -13.84
CA ILE A 218 -2.96 4.28 -14.88
C ILE A 218 -3.42 5.35 -15.86
N VAL A 219 -4.63 5.23 -16.42
CA VAL A 219 -5.18 6.19 -17.38
C VAL A 219 -5.23 7.61 -16.78
N TRP A 220 -5.74 7.74 -15.57
CA TRP A 220 -5.83 9.05 -14.91
C TRP A 220 -4.46 9.68 -14.67
N LYS A 221 -3.54 8.97 -14.05
CA LYS A 221 -2.25 9.53 -13.59
C LYS A 221 -1.22 9.64 -14.70
N ASP A 222 -1.15 8.62 -15.55
CA ASP A 222 -0.04 8.50 -16.51
C ASP A 222 -0.42 9.12 -17.89
N ILE A 223 -1.73 9.32 -18.17
CA ILE A 223 -2.20 9.85 -19.45
C ILE A 223 -3.00 11.16 -19.26
N LEU A 224 -4.15 11.10 -18.57
CA LEU A 224 -5.08 12.25 -18.54
C LEU A 224 -4.55 13.45 -17.76
N LYS A 225 -3.91 13.22 -16.62
CA LYS A 225 -3.36 14.30 -15.80
C LYS A 225 -2.25 15.09 -16.54
N PRO A 226 -1.21 14.47 -17.10
CA PRO A 226 -0.21 15.23 -17.85
C PRO A 226 -0.79 15.92 -19.08
N LEU A 227 -1.73 15.28 -19.79
CA LEU A 227 -2.40 15.88 -20.94
C LEU A 227 -3.23 17.12 -20.54
N SER A 228 -3.98 17.06 -19.44
CA SER A 228 -4.76 18.20 -18.93
C SER A 228 -3.87 19.36 -18.49
N LEU A 229 -2.70 19.08 -17.91
CA LEU A 229 -1.73 20.13 -17.55
C LEU A 229 -1.13 20.80 -18.79
N LEU A 230 -0.82 20.04 -19.84
CA LEU A 230 -0.36 20.60 -21.12
C LEU A 230 -1.44 21.46 -21.77
N ALA A 231 -2.70 21.00 -21.78
CA ALA A 231 -3.82 21.77 -22.30
C ALA A 231 -4.04 23.06 -21.52
N ALA A 232 -4.03 23.01 -20.20
CA ALA A 232 -4.13 24.21 -19.34
C ALA A 232 -2.98 25.19 -19.58
N GLY A 233 -1.75 24.70 -19.69
CA GLY A 233 -0.58 25.51 -20.04
C GLY A 233 -0.73 26.18 -21.41
N GLY A 234 -1.24 25.45 -22.40
CA GLY A 234 -1.53 25.98 -23.73
C GLY A 234 -2.58 27.10 -23.72
N VAL A 235 -3.66 26.96 -22.93
CA VAL A 235 -4.67 27.99 -22.74
C VAL A 235 -4.07 29.25 -22.10
N VAL A 236 -3.30 29.11 -21.05
CA VAL A 236 -2.65 30.25 -20.36
C VAL A 236 -1.68 30.96 -21.32
N ALA A 237 -0.82 30.22 -22.00
CA ALA A 237 0.13 30.79 -22.97
C ALA A 237 -0.59 31.47 -24.14
N GLY A 238 -1.64 30.86 -24.70
CA GLY A 238 -2.46 31.41 -25.75
C GLY A 238 -3.18 32.70 -25.32
N SER A 239 -3.74 32.74 -24.12
CA SER A 239 -4.37 33.92 -23.55
C SER A 239 -3.38 35.06 -23.35
N PHE A 240 -2.18 34.73 -22.85
CA PHE A 240 -1.09 35.71 -22.66
C PHE A 240 -0.60 36.27 -24.01
N LEU A 241 -0.40 35.41 -25.01
CA LEU A 241 -0.01 35.81 -26.36
C LEU A 241 -1.10 36.68 -27.01
N HIS A 242 -2.38 36.29 -26.85
CA HIS A 242 -3.52 37.10 -27.34
C HIS A 242 -3.55 38.50 -26.71
N TYR A 243 -3.29 38.59 -25.38
CA TYR A 243 -3.21 39.85 -24.66
C TYR A 243 -2.04 40.72 -25.17
N ILE A 244 -0.87 40.15 -25.44
CA ILE A 244 0.29 40.90 -26.01
C ILE A 244 -0.05 41.44 -27.42
N LEU A 245 -0.68 40.59 -28.26
CA LEU A 245 -0.93 40.91 -29.65
C LEU A 245 -2.09 41.91 -29.84
N HIS A 246 -3.13 41.85 -29.02
CA HIS A 246 -4.34 42.62 -29.18
C HIS A 246 -4.55 43.72 -28.13
N GLY A 247 -3.79 43.69 -27.04
CA GLY A 247 -3.85 44.64 -25.93
C GLY A 247 -5.22 44.74 -25.24
N PRO A 248 -5.35 45.55 -24.21
CA PRO A 248 -6.66 45.94 -23.69
C PRO A 248 -7.25 46.97 -24.65
N LYS A 249 -8.47 46.70 -25.14
CA LYS A 249 -9.27 47.77 -25.80
C LYS A 249 -9.60 48.80 -24.74
N LEU A 250 -8.91 49.93 -24.74
CA LEU A 250 -9.30 51.06 -23.92
C LEU A 250 -10.70 51.49 -24.36
N PRO A 251 -11.62 51.85 -23.43
CA PRO A 251 -12.86 52.45 -23.80
C PRO A 251 -12.57 53.74 -24.59
N ASP A 252 -13.22 53.95 -25.72
CA ASP A 252 -13.14 55.21 -26.46
C ASP A 252 -13.48 56.34 -25.47
N GLU A 253 -12.57 57.31 -25.31
CA GLU A 253 -12.87 58.49 -24.52
C GLU A 253 -14.10 59.17 -25.13
N PRO A 254 -15.15 59.52 -24.31
CA PRO A 254 -16.29 60.25 -24.82
C PRO A 254 -15.78 61.57 -25.42
N GLY A 255 -16.03 61.71 -26.73
CA GLY A 255 -15.47 62.71 -27.59
C GLY A 255 -15.43 64.13 -27.00
N GLN A 256 -14.24 64.77 -27.08
CA GLN A 256 -14.15 66.21 -27.02
C GLN A 256 -15.00 66.80 -28.13
N GLY A 257 -16.11 67.42 -27.76
CA GLY A 257 -16.98 68.14 -28.68
C GLY A 257 -16.16 69.13 -29.48
N LYS A 258 -16.13 68.97 -30.81
CA LYS A 258 -15.69 70.01 -31.71
C LYS A 258 -16.62 71.22 -31.49
N GLY A 259 -16.10 72.25 -30.80
CA GLY A 259 -16.70 73.56 -30.74
C GLY A 259 -16.80 74.10 -32.19
N GLY A 260 -18.01 74.35 -32.63
CA GLY A 260 -18.25 75.02 -33.87
C GLY A 260 -17.94 76.48 -33.77
N GLU A 261 -17.44 77.01 -34.84
CA GLU A 261 -17.71 78.33 -35.31
C GLU A 261 -18.60 78.23 -36.54
#